data_3393c8fc27f9e7155db940f7bc888796
#
_entry.id   3393c8fc27f9e7155db940f7bc888796
#
_cell.length_a   1.000
_cell.length_b   1.000
_cell.length_c   1.000
_cell.angle_alpha   90.00
_cell.angle_beta   90.00
_cell.angle_gamma   90.00
#
_symmetry.space_group_name_H-M   'P 1'
#
loop_
_entity.id
_entity.type
_entity.pdbx_description
1 polymer ?
#
loop_
_entity_poly.entity_id
_entity_poly.type
_entity_poly.pdbx_seq_one_letter_code
_entity_poly.pdbx_strand_id
1 'polypeptide(L)'
;KCPYCSNALEAKKNRKHFIVHKCVNAKCSYYLQNLKKVSKEDLKNNNKHKYKLHYIYREFTIDFFSMDLDSLPKNASSLKFTKNNAHIMSLCLTYHVNLGLSLRKTSQALKDLYNINVSHTMVANYARTAAVVVKPFVDNYDYKISNTVVADETYISVRGMKGYLWIIMDAVSRSIIGYQVSDNRGVGPCILAMRMAFRHLKNLPSKFRFIADGYSAYPLAAQQFSLKEKDPLHFDITQVIGLTNDDEVSTEFRPFKQMIERLNRTFKSSYRVRCGYDNFEGANYNVSLWVAYYNFLRPHKITKYKTPLNEVKMLGGADNMPGKWQLLIFLGQQTIVQLEKQTAESSICS
;
A
#
# COMPACT_ATOMS: atom_id res chain seq x y z
N LYS A 1 24.09 -12.54 -11.20
CA LYS A 1 25.21 -12.03 -12.03
C LYS A 1 25.60 -10.62 -11.62
N CYS A 2 26.84 -10.23 -11.87
CA CYS A 2 27.32 -8.89 -11.60
C CYS A 2 26.70 -7.89 -12.60
N PRO A 3 26.07 -6.79 -12.15
CA PRO A 3 25.43 -5.82 -13.04
C PRO A 3 26.42 -5.02 -13.90
N TYR A 4 27.73 -5.07 -13.57
CA TYR A 4 28.75 -4.30 -14.25
C TYR A 4 29.61 -5.12 -15.25
N CYS A 5 29.66 -6.43 -15.13
CA CYS A 5 30.46 -7.28 -16.01
C CYS A 5 29.82 -8.65 -16.30
N SER A 6 28.59 -8.87 -15.92
CA SER A 6 27.78 -10.09 -16.13
C SER A 6 28.38 -11.42 -15.62
N ASN A 7 29.51 -11.38 -14.92
CA ASN A 7 30.11 -12.58 -14.31
C ASN A 7 29.30 -13.04 -13.09
N ALA A 8 29.43 -14.31 -12.73
CA ALA A 8 28.83 -14.85 -11.51
C ALA A 8 29.28 -14.08 -10.26
N LEU A 9 28.35 -13.88 -9.33
CA LEU A 9 28.67 -13.30 -8.02
C LEU A 9 28.86 -14.42 -7.00
N GLU A 10 29.84 -14.25 -6.12
CA GLU A 10 30.00 -15.10 -4.95
C GLU A 10 29.26 -14.51 -3.75
N ALA A 11 28.49 -15.33 -3.03
CA ALA A 11 27.96 -14.97 -1.72
C ALA A 11 29.11 -14.99 -0.70
N LYS A 12 29.52 -13.82 -0.21
CA LYS A 12 30.69 -13.68 0.70
C LYS A 12 30.32 -13.76 2.17
N LYS A 13 29.17 -13.19 2.54
CA LYS A 13 28.66 -13.23 3.92
C LYS A 13 27.17 -13.50 3.87
N ASN A 14 26.75 -14.58 4.54
CA ASN A 14 25.36 -14.88 4.78
C ASN A 14 25.04 -14.48 6.23
N ARG A 15 24.09 -13.58 6.42
CA ARG A 15 23.59 -13.13 7.71
C ARG A 15 22.09 -13.42 7.77
N LYS A 16 21.52 -13.39 8.97
CA LYS A 16 20.09 -13.73 9.18
C LYS A 16 19.13 -12.97 8.24
N HIS A 17 19.45 -11.72 7.89
CA HIS A 17 18.58 -10.84 7.11
C HIS A 17 19.20 -10.31 5.82
N PHE A 18 20.43 -10.69 5.48
CA PHE A 18 21.05 -10.25 4.24
C PHE A 18 22.23 -11.10 3.80
N ILE A 19 22.47 -11.12 2.51
CA ILE A 19 23.64 -11.74 1.88
C ILE A 19 24.48 -10.65 1.23
N VAL A 20 25.78 -10.68 1.43
CA VAL A 20 26.73 -9.77 0.77
C VAL A 20 27.36 -10.51 -0.40
N HIS A 21 27.15 -9.98 -1.60
CA HIS A 21 27.71 -10.53 -2.84
C HIS A 21 29.00 -9.82 -3.23
N LYS A 22 29.92 -10.60 -3.79
CA LYS A 22 31.23 -10.15 -4.26
C LYS A 22 31.42 -10.54 -5.71
N CYS A 23 31.89 -9.59 -6.53
CA CYS A 23 32.36 -9.90 -7.87
C CYS A 23 33.86 -10.27 -7.83
N VAL A 24 34.22 -11.43 -8.33
CA VAL A 24 35.63 -11.90 -8.37
C VAL A 24 36.41 -11.44 -9.60
N ASN A 25 35.74 -10.85 -10.58
CA ASN A 25 36.36 -10.40 -11.80
C ASN A 25 37.23 -9.16 -11.58
N ALA A 26 38.55 -9.30 -11.68
CA ALA A 26 39.52 -8.20 -11.55
C ALA A 26 39.42 -7.16 -12.65
N LYS A 27 38.81 -7.46 -13.79
CA LYS A 27 38.55 -6.56 -14.92
C LYS A 27 37.15 -5.90 -14.84
N CYS A 28 36.39 -6.12 -13.75
CA CYS A 28 35.08 -5.50 -13.57
C CYS A 28 35.21 -3.97 -13.50
N SER A 29 34.39 -3.26 -14.28
CA SER A 29 34.39 -1.79 -14.30
C SER A 29 34.16 -1.17 -12.92
N TYR A 30 33.26 -1.78 -12.12
CA TYR A 30 33.01 -1.38 -10.73
C TYR A 30 34.26 -1.53 -9.85
N TYR A 31 34.95 -2.68 -9.96
CA TYR A 31 36.21 -2.89 -9.22
C TYR A 31 37.26 -1.87 -9.60
N LEU A 32 37.46 -1.64 -10.90
CA LEU A 32 38.45 -0.68 -11.41
C LEU A 32 38.15 0.76 -10.99
N GLN A 33 36.88 1.17 -10.99
CA GLN A 33 36.47 2.49 -10.49
C GLN A 33 36.75 2.66 -9.00
N ASN A 34 36.47 1.63 -8.20
CA ASN A 34 36.75 1.66 -6.75
C ASN A 34 38.25 1.59 -6.46
N LEU A 35 39.02 0.90 -7.26
CA LEU A 35 40.47 0.83 -7.13
C LEU A 35 41.14 2.22 -7.27
N LYS A 36 40.60 3.09 -8.14
CA LYS A 36 41.06 4.49 -8.30
C LYS A 36 40.87 5.34 -7.03
N LYS A 37 39.99 4.92 -6.13
CA LYS A 37 39.71 5.61 -4.85
C LYS A 37 40.67 5.20 -3.74
N VAL A 38 41.50 4.19 -3.95
CA VAL A 38 42.50 3.72 -2.95
C VAL A 38 43.70 4.65 -2.97
N SER A 39 44.17 5.04 -1.80
CA SER A 39 45.36 5.87 -1.68
C SER A 39 46.60 5.18 -2.27
N LYS A 40 47.55 5.95 -2.76
CA LYS A 40 48.82 5.40 -3.28
C LYS A 40 49.61 4.65 -2.22
N GLU A 41 49.54 5.10 -0.97
CA GLU A 41 50.19 4.46 0.19
C GLU A 41 49.56 3.09 0.51
N ASP A 42 48.23 2.99 0.54
CA ASP A 42 47.52 1.73 0.78
C ASP A 42 47.73 0.74 -0.38
N LEU A 43 47.89 1.23 -1.60
CA LEU A 43 48.28 0.39 -2.74
C LEU A 43 49.67 -0.20 -2.57
N LYS A 44 50.65 0.61 -2.15
CA LYS A 44 52.03 0.17 -1.89
C LYS A 44 52.09 -0.84 -0.72
N ASN A 45 51.33 -0.59 0.35
CA ASN A 45 51.29 -1.41 1.56
C ASN A 45 50.34 -2.61 1.45
N ASN A 46 49.80 -2.93 0.28
CA ASN A 46 48.89 -4.03 0.01
C ASN A 46 47.61 -4.02 0.88
N ASN A 47 47.17 -2.87 1.33
CA ASN A 47 46.02 -2.66 2.20
C ASN A 47 44.67 -2.59 1.47
N LYS A 48 44.58 -3.06 0.21
CA LYS A 48 43.36 -3.03 -0.64
C LYS A 48 42.15 -3.67 0.03
N HIS A 49 42.36 -4.65 0.93
CA HIS A 49 41.28 -5.36 1.62
C HIS A 49 40.41 -4.45 2.52
N LYS A 50 40.98 -3.34 3.03
CA LYS A 50 40.25 -2.35 3.83
C LYS A 50 39.10 -1.69 3.07
N TYR A 51 39.20 -1.54 1.75
CA TYR A 51 38.29 -0.78 0.90
C TYR A 51 37.11 -1.61 0.34
N LYS A 52 37.07 -2.92 0.58
CA LYS A 52 35.99 -3.82 0.13
C LYS A 52 35.64 -3.65 -1.37
N LEU A 53 36.64 -3.48 -2.23
CA LEU A 53 36.53 -3.10 -3.64
C LEU A 53 35.62 -3.99 -4.50
N HIS A 54 35.49 -5.25 -4.13
CA HIS A 54 34.71 -6.26 -4.84
C HIS A 54 33.26 -6.38 -4.38
N TYR A 55 32.85 -5.68 -3.30
CA TYR A 55 31.52 -5.82 -2.75
C TYR A 55 30.52 -5.02 -3.60
N ILE A 56 29.63 -5.71 -4.31
CA ILE A 56 28.71 -5.10 -5.27
C ILE A 56 27.43 -4.63 -4.59
N TYR A 57 26.74 -5.54 -3.91
CA TYR A 57 25.51 -5.21 -3.24
C TYR A 57 25.20 -6.16 -2.07
N ARG A 58 24.24 -5.75 -1.25
CA ARG A 58 23.64 -6.59 -0.23
C ARG A 58 22.25 -6.98 -0.70
N GLU A 59 22.00 -8.28 -0.70
CA GLU A 59 20.67 -8.83 -0.89
C GLU A 59 20.05 -9.07 0.49
N PHE A 60 18.86 -8.51 0.70
CA PHE A 60 18.12 -8.67 1.93
C PHE A 60 17.00 -9.67 1.71
N THR A 61 16.99 -10.73 2.52
CA THR A 61 15.80 -11.58 2.65
C THR A 61 14.93 -10.94 3.71
N ILE A 62 13.87 -10.25 3.28
CA ILE A 62 13.02 -9.45 4.16
C ILE A 62 11.62 -10.06 4.16
N ASP A 63 11.18 -10.49 5.34
CA ASP A 63 9.76 -10.58 5.63
C ASP A 63 9.29 -9.22 6.14
N PHE A 64 8.80 -8.39 5.22
CA PHE A 64 8.42 -7.01 5.50
C PHE A 64 7.32 -6.86 6.54
N PHE A 65 6.47 -7.87 6.68
CA PHE A 65 5.30 -7.81 7.55
C PHE A 65 5.64 -8.16 9.00
N SER A 66 6.71 -8.93 9.21
CA SER A 66 7.16 -9.37 10.54
C SER A 66 8.44 -8.68 11.03
N MET A 67 9.02 -7.78 10.24
CA MET A 67 10.32 -7.16 10.52
C MET A 67 10.24 -6.04 11.55
N ASP A 68 11.21 -6.01 12.48
CA ASP A 68 11.41 -4.88 13.41
C ASP A 68 12.17 -3.74 12.75
N LEU A 69 11.88 -2.52 13.16
CA LEU A 69 12.60 -1.32 12.72
C LEU A 69 14.10 -1.39 13.05
N ASP A 70 14.45 -1.90 14.23
CA ASP A 70 15.84 -2.03 14.71
C ASP A 70 16.66 -3.04 13.91
N SER A 71 16.00 -3.95 13.18
CA SER A 71 16.68 -4.91 12.31
C SER A 71 17.16 -4.31 10.99
N LEU A 72 16.71 -3.10 10.64
CA LEU A 72 17.10 -2.39 9.43
C LEU A 72 18.50 -1.79 9.53
N PRO A 73 19.25 -1.71 8.41
CA PRO A 73 20.44 -0.87 8.35
C PRO A 73 20.10 0.59 8.68
N LYS A 74 20.98 1.29 9.38
CA LYS A 74 20.78 2.69 9.84
C LYS A 74 20.28 3.65 8.75
N ASN A 75 20.58 3.39 7.48
CA ASN A 75 20.19 4.22 6.33
C ASN A 75 18.98 3.67 5.53
N ALA A 76 18.39 2.55 5.95
CA ALA A 76 17.33 1.88 5.18
C ALA A 76 16.04 2.69 5.12
N SER A 77 15.73 3.46 6.16
CA SER A 77 14.56 4.34 6.23
C SER A 77 14.76 5.70 5.55
N SER A 78 15.93 5.97 4.95
CA SER A 78 16.21 7.22 4.27
C SER A 78 15.49 7.30 2.93
N LEU A 79 14.54 8.21 2.82
CA LEU A 79 13.79 8.46 1.59
C LEU A 79 14.54 9.47 0.71
N LYS A 80 15.21 9.00 -0.35
CA LYS A 80 16.04 9.84 -1.22
C LYS A 80 15.31 10.45 -2.42
N PHE A 81 14.02 10.16 -2.60
CA PHE A 81 13.26 10.58 -3.79
C PHE A 81 12.60 11.96 -3.66
N THR A 82 12.77 12.67 -2.55
CA THR A 82 12.23 14.01 -2.35
C THR A 82 13.33 15.06 -2.36
N LYS A 83 13.07 16.22 -3.00
CA LYS A 83 13.99 17.37 -2.96
C LYS A 83 14.08 17.99 -1.55
N ASN A 84 13.03 17.84 -0.75
CA ASN A 84 12.95 18.30 0.62
C ASN A 84 13.11 17.13 1.58
N ASN A 85 13.26 17.43 2.88
CA ASN A 85 13.31 16.42 3.93
C ASN A 85 12.05 15.52 3.88
N ALA A 86 12.25 14.20 4.02
CA ALA A 86 11.20 13.21 4.10
C ALA A 86 10.14 13.52 5.18
N HIS A 87 10.56 14.17 6.26
CA HIS A 87 9.68 14.63 7.33
C HIS A 87 8.65 15.66 6.84
N ILE A 88 9.04 16.60 5.97
CA ILE A 88 8.12 17.60 5.41
C ILE A 88 7.04 16.93 4.55
N MET A 89 7.43 15.97 3.71
CA MET A 89 6.46 15.20 2.94
C MET A 89 5.48 14.46 3.86
N SER A 90 5.98 13.84 4.91
CA SER A 90 5.16 13.08 5.85
C SER A 90 4.23 13.97 6.69
N LEU A 91 4.66 15.19 7.02
CA LEU A 91 3.78 16.22 7.60
C LEU A 91 2.67 16.59 6.60
N CYS A 92 2.99 16.81 5.32
CA CYS A 92 1.98 17.08 4.30
C CYS A 92 0.94 15.96 4.24
N LEU A 93 1.37 14.69 4.25
CA LEU A 93 0.47 13.53 4.25
C LEU A 93 -0.39 13.49 5.52
N THR A 94 0.20 13.74 6.68
CA THR A 94 -0.53 13.77 7.95
C THR A 94 -1.64 14.82 7.92
N TYR A 95 -1.35 16.03 7.50
CA TYR A 95 -2.37 17.10 7.42
C TYR A 95 -3.39 16.85 6.32
N HIS A 96 -2.92 16.45 5.12
CA HIS A 96 -3.81 16.29 3.97
C HIS A 96 -4.66 15.01 4.04
N VAL A 97 -4.07 13.88 4.41
CA VAL A 97 -4.77 12.58 4.40
C VAL A 97 -5.44 12.29 5.73
N ASN A 98 -4.69 12.35 6.85
CA ASN A 98 -5.23 11.97 8.15
C ASN A 98 -6.25 13.00 8.68
N LEU A 99 -5.91 14.28 8.59
CA LEU A 99 -6.78 15.37 9.07
C LEU A 99 -7.75 15.86 7.99
N GLY A 100 -7.62 15.38 6.75
CA GLY A 100 -8.52 15.71 5.65
C GLY A 100 -8.46 17.18 5.18
N LEU A 101 -7.35 17.89 5.43
CA LEU A 101 -7.23 19.27 5.01
C LEU A 101 -7.07 19.37 3.49
N SER A 102 -7.64 20.44 2.90
CA SER A 102 -7.38 20.76 1.49
C SER A 102 -5.89 21.06 1.26
N LEU A 103 -5.42 20.95 0.02
CA LEU A 103 -4.01 21.23 -0.34
C LEU A 103 -3.55 22.62 0.12
N ARG A 104 -4.40 23.64 -0.07
CA ARG A 104 -4.11 25.03 0.35
C ARG A 104 -4.10 25.19 1.86
N LYS A 105 -5.07 24.58 2.57
CA LYS A 105 -5.09 24.59 4.04
C LYS A 105 -3.91 23.82 4.64
N THR A 106 -3.47 22.72 4.01
CA THR A 106 -2.26 22.00 4.42
C THR A 106 -1.02 22.89 4.28
N SER A 107 -0.85 23.55 3.13
CA SER A 107 0.24 24.50 2.90
C SER A 107 0.23 25.63 3.94
N GLN A 108 -0.94 26.21 4.20
CA GLN A 108 -1.10 27.29 5.20
C GLN A 108 -0.78 26.80 6.61
N ALA A 109 -1.31 25.65 7.02
CA ALA A 109 -1.05 25.07 8.34
C ALA A 109 0.44 24.81 8.59
N LEU A 110 1.17 24.30 7.57
CA LEU A 110 2.61 24.07 7.69
C LEU A 110 3.38 25.39 7.84
N LYS A 111 2.96 26.44 7.15
CA LYS A 111 3.55 27.78 7.30
C LYS A 111 3.27 28.38 8.68
N ASP A 112 2.01 28.37 9.10
CA ASP A 112 1.58 29.05 10.34
C ASP A 112 2.10 28.36 11.61
N LEU A 113 2.13 27.01 11.62
CA LEU A 113 2.49 26.24 12.80
C LEU A 113 3.99 25.93 12.90
N TYR A 114 4.67 25.79 11.75
CA TYR A 114 6.07 25.31 11.72
C TYR A 114 7.02 26.21 10.95
N ASN A 115 6.53 27.32 10.37
CA ASN A 115 7.27 28.19 9.45
C ASN A 115 7.87 27.41 8.24
N ILE A 116 7.17 26.34 7.81
CA ILE A 116 7.57 25.52 6.65
C ILE A 116 6.85 26.04 5.41
N ASN A 117 7.62 26.56 4.44
CA ASN A 117 7.10 27.06 3.18
C ASN A 117 7.01 25.95 2.13
N VAL A 118 5.83 25.37 1.97
CA VAL A 118 5.53 24.37 0.93
C VAL A 118 4.30 24.82 0.14
N SER A 119 4.41 24.88 -1.19
CA SER A 119 3.26 25.27 -2.00
C SER A 119 2.19 24.16 -2.02
N HIS A 120 0.93 24.54 -2.25
CA HIS A 120 -0.16 23.57 -2.40
C HIS A 120 0.07 22.57 -3.54
N THR A 121 0.75 23.00 -4.62
CA THR A 121 1.17 22.11 -5.72
C THR A 121 2.19 21.07 -5.25
N MET A 122 3.13 21.47 -4.37
CA MET A 122 4.10 20.54 -3.80
C MET A 122 3.41 19.53 -2.88
N VAL A 123 2.42 19.96 -2.09
CA VAL A 123 1.58 19.03 -1.27
C VAL A 123 0.89 17.99 -2.16
N ALA A 124 0.33 18.43 -3.31
CA ALA A 124 -0.30 17.52 -4.28
C ALA A 124 0.71 16.52 -4.88
N ASN A 125 1.90 17.01 -5.25
CA ASN A 125 2.96 16.14 -5.78
C ASN A 125 3.43 15.11 -4.74
N TYR A 126 3.60 15.51 -3.50
CA TYR A 126 3.93 14.57 -2.41
C TYR A 126 2.85 13.52 -2.20
N ALA A 127 1.59 13.93 -2.19
CA ALA A 127 0.47 12.99 -2.07
C ALA A 127 0.44 12.00 -3.25
N ARG A 128 0.62 12.49 -4.48
CA ARG A 128 0.69 11.64 -5.68
C ARG A 128 1.86 10.65 -5.62
N THR A 129 3.06 11.12 -5.30
CA THR A 129 4.26 10.28 -5.18
C THR A 129 4.07 9.22 -4.10
N ALA A 130 3.58 9.60 -2.93
CA ALA A 130 3.30 8.66 -1.84
C ALA A 130 2.24 7.62 -2.25
N ALA A 131 1.19 8.03 -2.97
CA ALA A 131 0.15 7.11 -3.44
C ALA A 131 0.71 6.03 -4.38
N VAL A 132 1.52 6.44 -5.38
CA VAL A 132 2.16 5.52 -6.32
C VAL A 132 3.04 4.49 -5.59
N VAL A 133 3.79 4.94 -4.59
CA VAL A 133 4.72 4.08 -3.85
C VAL A 133 3.99 3.17 -2.86
N VAL A 134 2.97 3.68 -2.15
CA VAL A 134 2.27 2.93 -1.09
C VAL A 134 1.22 1.97 -1.66
N LYS A 135 0.61 2.30 -2.81
CA LYS A 135 -0.46 1.48 -3.41
C LYS A 135 -0.07 0.01 -3.61
N PRO A 136 1.11 -0.35 -4.16
CA PRO A 136 1.51 -1.75 -4.28
C PRO A 136 1.55 -2.51 -2.95
N PHE A 137 1.97 -1.87 -1.86
CA PHE A 137 1.94 -2.47 -0.53
C PHE A 137 0.50 -2.74 -0.08
N VAL A 138 -0.39 -1.76 -0.17
CA VAL A 138 -1.80 -1.88 0.21
C VAL A 138 -2.51 -2.96 -0.59
N ASP A 139 -2.29 -2.97 -1.92
CA ASP A 139 -2.97 -3.88 -2.84
C ASP A 139 -2.49 -5.33 -2.71
N ASN A 140 -1.24 -5.56 -2.28
CA ASN A 140 -0.66 -6.89 -2.15
C ASN A 140 -0.55 -7.36 -0.70
N TYR A 141 -1.05 -6.60 0.26
CA TYR A 141 -1.08 -7.02 1.66
C TYR A 141 -1.98 -8.26 1.82
N ASP A 142 -1.50 -9.26 2.56
CA ASP A 142 -2.26 -10.50 2.85
C ASP A 142 -3.29 -10.26 3.95
N TYR A 143 -4.43 -9.69 3.55
CA TYR A 143 -5.54 -9.46 4.47
C TYR A 143 -6.13 -10.79 4.94
N LYS A 144 -6.28 -10.94 6.25
CA LYS A 144 -7.00 -12.08 6.83
C LYS A 144 -8.48 -11.87 6.60
N ILE A 145 -9.05 -12.63 5.66
CA ILE A 145 -10.46 -12.56 5.29
C ILE A 145 -11.25 -13.48 6.20
N SER A 146 -12.25 -12.92 6.86
CA SER A 146 -13.18 -13.67 7.70
C SER A 146 -14.26 -14.37 6.85
N ASN A 147 -15.18 -15.03 7.49
CA ASN A 147 -16.31 -15.66 6.82
C ASN A 147 -17.40 -14.66 6.35
N THR A 148 -17.25 -13.39 6.65
CA THR A 148 -18.25 -12.38 6.27
C THR A 148 -17.58 -11.14 5.72
N VAL A 149 -17.94 -10.77 4.49
CA VAL A 149 -17.53 -9.52 3.86
C VAL A 149 -18.75 -8.68 3.50
N VAL A 150 -18.58 -7.37 3.50
CA VAL A 150 -19.62 -6.41 3.12
C VAL A 150 -19.11 -5.50 2.01
N ALA A 151 -19.99 -5.19 1.07
CA ALA A 151 -19.68 -4.34 -0.06
C ALA A 151 -20.74 -3.26 -0.25
N ASP A 152 -20.30 -2.11 -0.69
CA ASP A 152 -21.16 -1.00 -1.07
C ASP A 152 -20.40 -0.09 -2.04
N GLU A 153 -21.12 0.73 -2.81
CA GLU A 153 -20.52 1.77 -3.61
C GLU A 153 -20.99 3.15 -3.18
N THR A 154 -20.09 4.12 -3.29
CA THR A 154 -20.40 5.50 -2.96
C THR A 154 -20.06 6.44 -4.11
N TYR A 155 -20.86 7.51 -4.26
CA TYR A 155 -20.66 8.50 -5.30
C TYR A 155 -19.51 9.44 -4.98
N ILE A 156 -18.70 9.72 -6.00
CA ILE A 156 -17.69 10.77 -6.02
C ILE A 156 -17.91 11.67 -7.22
N SER A 157 -17.39 12.90 -7.19
CA SER A 157 -17.41 13.81 -8.34
C SER A 157 -16.01 13.86 -8.96
N VAL A 158 -15.95 13.67 -10.28
CA VAL A 158 -14.72 13.81 -11.06
C VAL A 158 -15.00 14.76 -12.21
N ARG A 159 -14.40 15.95 -12.20
CA ARG A 159 -14.69 17.05 -13.14
C ARG A 159 -16.18 17.40 -13.21
N GLY A 160 -16.87 17.39 -12.09
CA GLY A 160 -18.30 17.63 -12.04
C GLY A 160 -19.17 16.45 -12.51
N MET A 161 -18.60 15.42 -13.12
CA MET A 161 -19.29 14.20 -13.51
C MET A 161 -19.39 13.22 -12.33
N LYS A 162 -20.40 12.37 -12.39
CA LYS A 162 -20.65 11.34 -11.41
C LYS A 162 -19.67 10.18 -11.59
N GLY A 163 -18.86 9.90 -10.59
CA GLY A 163 -18.03 8.71 -10.49
C GLY A 163 -18.44 7.84 -9.30
N TYR A 164 -17.85 6.69 -9.19
CA TYR A 164 -18.19 5.67 -8.19
C TYR A 164 -16.93 5.15 -7.52
N LEU A 165 -17.00 4.97 -6.21
CA LEU A 165 -16.01 4.25 -5.43
C LEU A 165 -16.67 2.99 -4.87
N TRP A 166 -16.26 1.84 -5.39
CA TRP A 166 -16.62 0.52 -4.89
C TRP A 166 -15.72 0.17 -3.72
N ILE A 167 -16.29 -0.34 -2.63
CA ILE A 167 -15.53 -0.72 -1.43
C ILE A 167 -16.01 -2.09 -0.97
N ILE A 168 -15.04 -2.96 -0.66
CA ILE A 168 -15.27 -4.26 -0.03
C ILE A 168 -14.51 -4.28 1.28
N MET A 169 -15.21 -4.58 2.36
CA MET A 169 -14.68 -4.58 3.72
C MET A 169 -14.91 -5.94 4.37
N ASP A 170 -13.91 -6.45 5.04
CA ASP A 170 -14.08 -7.60 5.94
C ASP A 170 -14.88 -7.20 7.18
N ALA A 171 -15.92 -7.95 7.51
CA ALA A 171 -16.86 -7.55 8.57
C ALA A 171 -16.30 -7.72 9.98
N VAL A 172 -15.31 -8.59 10.18
CA VAL A 172 -14.69 -8.85 11.48
C VAL A 172 -13.55 -7.88 11.73
N SER A 173 -12.54 -7.87 10.85
CA SER A 173 -11.38 -6.97 10.99
C SER A 173 -11.69 -5.52 10.70
N ARG A 174 -12.77 -5.23 9.96
CA ARG A 174 -13.15 -3.89 9.44
C ARG A 174 -12.17 -3.35 8.41
N SER A 175 -11.22 -4.15 7.95
CA SER A 175 -10.25 -3.75 6.93
C SER A 175 -10.91 -3.62 5.56
N ILE A 176 -10.53 -2.59 4.82
CA ILE A 176 -10.87 -2.47 3.41
C ILE A 176 -9.95 -3.44 2.66
N ILE A 177 -10.54 -4.48 2.08
CA ILE A 177 -9.82 -5.56 1.39
C ILE A 177 -9.87 -5.43 -0.13
N GLY A 178 -10.81 -4.64 -0.65
CA GLY A 178 -10.92 -4.33 -2.06
C GLY A 178 -11.54 -2.96 -2.29
N TYR A 179 -11.07 -2.24 -3.30
CA TYR A 179 -11.64 -0.97 -3.71
C TYR A 179 -11.37 -0.68 -5.19
N GLN A 180 -12.29 0.04 -5.83
CA GLN A 180 -12.14 0.44 -7.22
C GLN A 180 -12.83 1.79 -7.47
N VAL A 181 -12.11 2.72 -8.08
CA VAL A 181 -12.68 3.97 -8.60
C VAL A 181 -13.09 3.77 -10.06
N SER A 182 -14.27 4.22 -10.44
CA SER A 182 -14.82 4.03 -11.78
C SER A 182 -15.68 5.22 -12.22
N ASP A 183 -15.78 5.40 -13.52
CA ASP A 183 -16.69 6.33 -14.19
C ASP A 183 -18.11 5.76 -14.34
N ASN A 184 -18.29 4.46 -14.17
CA ASN A 184 -19.57 3.79 -14.30
C ASN A 184 -19.87 2.87 -13.11
N ARG A 185 -21.15 2.54 -12.95
CA ARG A 185 -21.69 1.64 -11.92
C ARG A 185 -21.92 0.22 -12.48
N GLY A 186 -21.08 -0.23 -13.40
CA GLY A 186 -21.26 -1.51 -14.09
C GLY A 186 -20.67 -2.70 -13.34
N VAL A 187 -20.85 -3.88 -13.94
CA VAL A 187 -20.31 -5.15 -13.40
C VAL A 187 -18.78 -5.18 -13.42
N GLY A 188 -18.14 -4.58 -14.44
CA GLY A 188 -16.69 -4.56 -14.58
C GLY A 188 -15.94 -4.00 -13.37
N PRO A 189 -16.24 -2.77 -12.92
CA PRO A 189 -15.64 -2.21 -11.69
C PRO A 189 -15.92 -3.06 -10.44
N CYS A 190 -17.09 -3.65 -10.32
CA CYS A 190 -17.43 -4.56 -9.21
C CYS A 190 -16.51 -5.79 -9.22
N ILE A 191 -16.29 -6.41 -10.39
CA ILE A 191 -15.35 -7.54 -10.57
C ILE A 191 -13.92 -7.13 -10.15
N LEU A 192 -13.47 -5.93 -10.55
CA LEU A 192 -12.12 -5.46 -10.19
C LEU A 192 -11.95 -5.29 -8.68
N ALA A 193 -12.95 -4.73 -8.00
CA ALA A 193 -12.94 -4.61 -6.54
C ALA A 193 -12.93 -6.01 -5.86
N MET A 194 -13.74 -6.95 -6.34
CA MET A 194 -13.77 -8.32 -5.85
C MET A 194 -12.45 -9.07 -6.13
N ARG A 195 -11.87 -8.92 -7.33
CA ARG A 195 -10.56 -9.51 -7.66
C ARG A 195 -9.45 -9.01 -6.72
N MET A 196 -9.49 -7.75 -6.37
CA MET A 196 -8.57 -7.20 -5.38
C MET A 196 -8.81 -7.83 -4.01
N ALA A 197 -10.06 -7.88 -3.55
CA ALA A 197 -10.43 -8.46 -2.25
C ALA A 197 -10.01 -9.94 -2.14
N PHE A 198 -10.20 -10.72 -3.18
CA PHE A 198 -9.98 -12.18 -3.19
C PHE A 198 -8.64 -12.60 -3.81
N ARG A 199 -7.71 -11.66 -4.00
CA ARG A 199 -6.44 -11.91 -4.70
C ARG A 199 -5.64 -13.08 -4.14
N HIS A 200 -5.60 -13.24 -2.82
CA HIS A 200 -4.82 -14.26 -2.13
C HIS A 200 -5.65 -15.48 -1.68
N LEU A 201 -6.95 -15.48 -1.97
CA LEU A 201 -7.81 -16.60 -1.61
C LEU A 201 -7.70 -17.72 -2.65
N LYS A 202 -7.34 -18.92 -2.19
CA LYS A 202 -7.46 -20.16 -2.95
C LYS A 202 -8.83 -20.81 -2.71
N ASN A 203 -9.29 -20.76 -1.47
CA ASN A 203 -10.58 -21.30 -1.04
C ASN A 203 -11.29 -20.30 -0.15
N LEU A 204 -12.61 -20.32 -0.20
CA LEU A 204 -13.42 -19.50 0.69
C LEU A 204 -13.44 -20.09 2.12
N PRO A 205 -13.49 -19.24 3.16
CA PRO A 205 -13.74 -19.68 4.51
C PRO A 205 -15.06 -20.46 4.63
N SER A 206 -15.15 -21.37 5.60
CA SER A 206 -16.41 -22.08 5.89
C SER A 206 -17.53 -21.09 6.21
N LYS A 207 -18.74 -21.35 5.70
CA LYS A 207 -19.92 -20.48 5.88
C LYS A 207 -19.67 -19.03 5.40
N PHE A 208 -18.94 -18.88 4.29
CA PHE A 208 -18.66 -17.55 3.73
C PHE A 208 -19.94 -16.84 3.32
N ARG A 209 -20.03 -15.54 3.62
CA ARG A 209 -21.16 -14.67 3.30
C ARG A 209 -20.65 -13.38 2.68
N PHE A 210 -21.17 -13.04 1.52
CA PHE A 210 -20.94 -11.76 0.88
C PHE A 210 -22.23 -10.93 0.93
N ILE A 211 -22.20 -9.83 1.67
CA ILE A 211 -23.37 -8.99 1.93
C ILE A 211 -23.23 -7.69 1.13
N ALA A 212 -24.23 -7.37 0.33
CA ALA A 212 -24.30 -6.14 -0.47
C ALA A 212 -25.73 -5.58 -0.49
N ASP A 213 -25.88 -4.42 -1.12
CA ASP A 213 -27.22 -3.88 -1.42
C ASP A 213 -27.90 -4.69 -2.55
N GLY A 214 -29.15 -4.31 -2.88
CA GLY A 214 -29.94 -4.97 -3.93
C GLY A 214 -29.46 -4.70 -5.36
N TYR A 215 -28.26 -4.16 -5.57
CA TYR A 215 -27.78 -3.83 -6.91
C TYR A 215 -27.31 -5.07 -7.68
N SER A 216 -27.80 -5.23 -8.91
CA SER A 216 -27.60 -6.43 -9.73
C SER A 216 -26.15 -6.69 -10.16
N ALA A 217 -25.27 -5.69 -10.09
CA ALA A 217 -23.86 -5.89 -10.42
C ALA A 217 -23.14 -6.89 -9.52
N TYR A 218 -23.53 -7.00 -8.25
CA TYR A 218 -22.90 -7.91 -7.30
C TYR A 218 -23.11 -9.39 -7.65
N PRO A 219 -24.36 -9.88 -7.85
CA PRO A 219 -24.58 -11.27 -8.27
C PRO A 219 -23.93 -11.60 -9.61
N LEU A 220 -24.02 -10.69 -10.59
CA LEU A 220 -23.39 -10.88 -11.90
C LEU A 220 -21.85 -10.94 -11.80
N ALA A 221 -21.26 -10.13 -10.93
CA ALA A 221 -19.82 -10.20 -10.67
C ALA A 221 -19.42 -11.51 -9.99
N ALA A 222 -20.21 -12.00 -9.02
CA ALA A 222 -19.95 -13.26 -8.32
C ALA A 222 -19.91 -14.46 -9.28
N GLN A 223 -20.80 -14.50 -10.28
CA GLN A 223 -20.82 -15.54 -11.31
C GLN A 223 -19.47 -15.65 -12.06
N GLN A 224 -18.76 -14.54 -12.28
CA GLN A 224 -17.46 -14.56 -12.95
C GLN A 224 -16.37 -15.30 -12.15
N PHE A 225 -16.49 -15.36 -10.83
CA PHE A 225 -15.55 -16.12 -9.98
C PHE A 225 -15.83 -17.62 -10.01
N SER A 226 -17.07 -18.02 -10.23
CA SER A 226 -17.47 -19.42 -10.40
C SER A 226 -17.03 -20.00 -11.75
N LEU A 227 -16.85 -19.15 -12.77
CA LEU A 227 -16.47 -19.54 -14.14
C LEU A 227 -14.95 -19.58 -14.34
N LYS A 228 -14.13 -19.32 -13.35
CA LYS A 228 -12.67 -19.42 -13.47
C LYS A 228 -12.23 -20.87 -13.71
N GLU A 229 -11.33 -21.07 -14.67
CA GLU A 229 -10.74 -22.39 -14.94
C GLU A 229 -9.84 -22.90 -13.83
N LYS A 230 -9.11 -21.97 -13.16
CA LYS A 230 -8.25 -22.28 -12.02
C LYS A 230 -8.79 -21.63 -10.74
N ASP A 231 -8.91 -22.42 -9.69
CA ASP A 231 -9.39 -21.99 -8.35
C ASP A 231 -10.74 -21.22 -8.43
N PRO A 232 -11.84 -21.87 -8.91
CA PRO A 232 -13.15 -21.24 -8.95
C PRO A 232 -13.64 -20.97 -7.53
N LEU A 233 -14.19 -19.77 -7.31
CA LEU A 233 -14.79 -19.38 -6.03
C LEU A 233 -16.32 -19.33 -6.20
N HIS A 234 -17.01 -20.21 -5.51
CA HIS A 234 -18.48 -20.28 -5.51
C HIS A 234 -19.03 -19.63 -4.24
N PHE A 235 -19.73 -18.52 -4.39
CA PHE A 235 -20.41 -17.86 -3.30
C PHE A 235 -21.63 -17.10 -3.79
N ASP A 236 -22.62 -17.02 -2.92
CA ASP A 236 -23.85 -16.27 -3.15
C ASP A 236 -23.76 -14.88 -2.53
N ILE A 237 -24.48 -13.94 -3.13
CA ILE A 237 -24.64 -12.60 -2.61
C ILE A 237 -25.89 -12.54 -1.74
N THR A 238 -25.72 -12.25 -0.46
CA THR A 238 -26.83 -11.90 0.42
C THR A 238 -27.16 -10.42 0.22
N GLN A 239 -28.28 -10.16 -0.45
CA GLN A 239 -28.74 -8.80 -0.72
C GLN A 239 -29.60 -8.27 0.41
N VAL A 240 -29.22 -7.12 0.96
CA VAL A 240 -29.98 -6.41 2.00
C VAL A 240 -30.57 -5.14 1.39
N ILE A 241 -31.87 -5.14 1.14
CA ILE A 241 -32.58 -4.04 0.47
C ILE A 241 -33.17 -3.10 1.53
N GLY A 242 -32.68 -1.87 1.55
CA GLY A 242 -33.14 -0.84 2.48
C GLY A 242 -32.61 -1.02 3.91
N LEU A 243 -32.93 -0.07 4.78
CA LEU A 243 -32.58 -0.09 6.21
C LEU A 243 -33.81 -0.32 7.10
N THR A 244 -35.00 -0.27 6.52
CA THR A 244 -36.27 -0.27 7.23
C THR A 244 -37.14 -1.51 6.97
N ASN A 245 -36.72 -2.38 6.03
CA ASN A 245 -37.44 -3.62 5.76
C ASN A 245 -37.35 -4.57 6.94
N ASP A 246 -38.47 -5.10 7.40
CA ASP A 246 -38.58 -5.96 8.57
C ASP A 246 -38.62 -7.47 8.23
N ASP A 247 -38.18 -7.84 7.02
CA ASP A 247 -37.97 -9.24 6.66
C ASP A 247 -36.80 -9.86 7.46
N GLU A 248 -36.81 -11.18 7.65
CA GLU A 248 -35.81 -11.89 8.46
C GLU A 248 -34.39 -11.64 7.96
N VAL A 249 -34.16 -11.66 6.65
CA VAL A 249 -32.84 -11.46 6.03
C VAL A 249 -32.36 -10.02 6.30
N SER A 250 -33.19 -9.02 6.05
CA SER A 250 -32.83 -7.62 6.32
C SER A 250 -32.56 -7.38 7.78
N THR A 251 -33.32 -7.99 8.67
CA THR A 251 -33.13 -7.85 10.14
C THR A 251 -31.82 -8.49 10.59
N GLU A 252 -31.50 -9.71 10.14
CA GLU A 252 -30.26 -10.42 10.48
C GLU A 252 -29.02 -9.66 9.97
N PHE A 253 -29.05 -9.17 8.72
CA PHE A 253 -27.87 -8.61 8.05
C PHE A 253 -27.78 -7.07 8.11
N ARG A 254 -28.78 -6.36 8.62
CA ARG A 254 -28.80 -4.90 8.79
C ARG A 254 -27.57 -4.35 9.53
N PRO A 255 -27.06 -4.98 10.60
CA PRO A 255 -25.85 -4.52 11.28
C PRO A 255 -24.63 -4.44 10.35
N PHE A 256 -24.50 -5.39 9.42
CA PHE A 256 -23.41 -5.44 8.45
C PHE A 256 -23.52 -4.30 7.43
N LYS A 257 -24.73 -4.03 6.91
CA LYS A 257 -24.96 -2.89 6.03
C LYS A 257 -24.65 -1.56 6.73
N GLN A 258 -25.05 -1.39 7.98
CA GLN A 258 -24.71 -0.21 8.77
C GLN A 258 -23.19 -0.02 8.94
N MET A 259 -22.40 -1.10 8.92
CA MET A 259 -20.94 -1.01 9.01
C MET A 259 -20.35 -0.34 7.78
N ILE A 260 -20.72 -0.81 6.59
CA ILE A 260 -20.20 -0.24 5.34
C ILE A 260 -20.70 1.19 5.12
N GLU A 261 -21.92 1.51 5.54
CA GLU A 261 -22.44 2.88 5.50
C GLU A 261 -21.66 3.82 6.43
N ARG A 262 -21.24 3.34 7.63
CA ARG A 262 -20.36 4.13 8.51
C ARG A 262 -18.99 4.34 7.89
N LEU A 263 -18.46 3.35 7.18
CA LEU A 263 -17.23 3.48 6.41
C LEU A 263 -17.38 4.55 5.34
N ASN A 264 -18.46 4.49 4.54
CA ASN A 264 -18.77 5.49 3.52
C ASN A 264 -18.91 6.91 4.10
N ARG A 265 -19.55 7.05 5.26
CA ARG A 265 -19.62 8.35 5.99
C ARG A 265 -18.23 8.84 6.41
N THR A 266 -17.38 7.94 6.90
CA THR A 266 -15.99 8.27 7.27
C THR A 266 -15.19 8.73 6.05
N PHE A 267 -15.32 8.05 4.90
CA PHE A 267 -14.71 8.50 3.65
C PHE A 267 -15.24 9.86 3.22
N LYS A 268 -16.56 10.02 3.21
CA LYS A 268 -17.25 11.27 2.80
C LYS A 268 -16.83 12.47 3.64
N SER A 269 -16.54 12.30 4.92
CA SER A 269 -16.08 13.41 5.79
C SER A 269 -14.75 14.00 5.30
N SER A 270 -13.82 13.17 4.86
CA SER A 270 -12.55 13.61 4.29
C SER A 270 -12.66 14.05 2.82
N TYR A 271 -13.58 13.45 2.07
CA TYR A 271 -13.83 13.75 0.65
C TYR A 271 -14.50 15.10 0.43
N ARG A 272 -15.49 15.46 1.25
CA ARG A 272 -16.28 16.72 1.10
C ARG A 272 -15.42 17.98 1.10
N VAL A 273 -14.34 17.99 1.87
CA VAL A 273 -13.41 19.12 1.94
C VAL A 273 -12.69 19.38 0.61
N ARG A 274 -12.62 18.37 -0.26
CA ARG A 274 -11.92 18.43 -1.55
C ARG A 274 -12.83 18.87 -2.70
N CYS A 275 -14.15 18.90 -2.49
CA CYS A 275 -15.15 19.26 -3.50
C CYS A 275 -15.10 18.43 -4.80
N GLY A 276 -14.51 17.23 -4.77
CA GLY A 276 -14.33 16.36 -5.92
C GLY A 276 -12.87 16.21 -6.38
N TYR A 277 -12.70 15.62 -7.54
CA TYR A 277 -11.40 15.32 -8.15
C TYR A 277 -11.33 15.87 -9.58
N ASP A 278 -10.14 16.29 -10.01
CA ASP A 278 -9.91 16.81 -11.36
C ASP A 278 -9.86 15.71 -12.42
N ASN A 279 -9.52 14.49 -12.04
CA ASN A 279 -9.45 13.33 -12.92
C ASN A 279 -9.52 12.02 -12.14
N PHE A 280 -9.78 10.90 -12.84
CA PHE A 280 -9.88 9.56 -12.24
C PHE A 280 -8.54 9.06 -11.66
N GLU A 281 -7.41 9.43 -12.26
CA GLU A 281 -6.10 9.09 -11.74
C GLU A 281 -5.86 9.73 -10.36
N GLY A 282 -6.15 11.02 -10.22
CA GLY A 282 -6.10 11.73 -8.94
C GLY A 282 -7.06 11.17 -7.90
N ALA A 283 -8.26 10.74 -8.32
CA ALA A 283 -9.21 10.05 -7.46
C ALA A 283 -8.64 8.72 -6.95
N ASN A 284 -8.06 7.91 -7.84
CA ASN A 284 -7.42 6.64 -7.49
C ASN A 284 -6.27 6.83 -6.49
N TYR A 285 -5.38 7.77 -6.73
CA TYR A 285 -4.26 8.06 -5.81
C TYR A 285 -4.77 8.49 -4.43
N ASN A 286 -5.75 9.36 -4.41
CA ASN A 286 -6.30 9.85 -3.16
C ASN A 286 -7.02 8.74 -2.36
N VAL A 287 -7.83 7.92 -3.03
CA VAL A 287 -8.49 6.77 -2.42
C VAL A 287 -7.46 5.77 -1.88
N SER A 288 -6.40 5.47 -2.66
CA SER A 288 -5.34 4.56 -2.20
C SER A 288 -4.64 5.05 -0.93
N LEU A 289 -4.33 6.36 -0.84
CA LEU A 289 -3.77 6.93 0.38
C LEU A 289 -4.76 6.90 1.55
N TRP A 290 -6.04 7.16 1.27
CA TRP A 290 -7.06 7.09 2.31
C TRP A 290 -7.24 5.67 2.83
N VAL A 291 -7.23 4.66 1.96
CA VAL A 291 -7.27 3.23 2.35
C VAL A 291 -6.02 2.86 3.14
N ALA A 292 -4.83 3.30 2.71
CA ALA A 292 -3.59 3.09 3.44
C ALA A 292 -3.66 3.65 4.86
N TYR A 293 -4.11 4.89 5.00
CA TYR A 293 -4.33 5.52 6.31
C TYR A 293 -5.36 4.75 7.13
N TYR A 294 -6.52 4.43 6.53
CA TYR A 294 -7.62 3.74 7.20
C TYR A 294 -7.21 2.38 7.74
N ASN A 295 -6.52 1.58 6.94
CA ASN A 295 -6.15 0.21 7.29
C ASN A 295 -4.93 0.12 8.22
N PHE A 296 -3.90 0.96 8.01
CA PHE A 296 -2.58 0.74 8.61
C PHE A 296 -2.12 1.82 9.59
N LEU A 297 -2.72 3.00 9.58
CA LEU A 297 -2.25 4.12 10.40
C LEU A 297 -3.29 4.63 11.37
N ARG A 298 -4.56 4.58 11.01
CA ARG A 298 -5.65 5.11 11.83
C ARG A 298 -5.96 4.19 13.00
N PRO A 299 -5.98 4.67 14.26
CA PRO A 299 -6.55 3.94 15.39
C PRO A 299 -8.07 3.79 15.24
N HIS A 300 -8.61 2.61 15.56
CA HIS A 300 -10.01 2.30 15.39
C HIS A 300 -10.72 1.96 16.71
N LYS A 301 -12.04 2.21 16.76
CA LYS A 301 -12.86 1.87 17.94
C LYS A 301 -12.81 0.38 18.27
N ILE A 302 -12.75 -0.51 17.27
CA ILE A 302 -12.68 -1.97 17.47
C ILE A 302 -11.40 -2.36 18.22
N THR A 303 -10.30 -1.63 18.04
CA THR A 303 -9.04 -1.80 18.76
C THR A 303 -8.96 -0.91 20.00
N LYS A 304 -10.10 -0.37 20.49
CA LYS A 304 -10.16 0.61 21.59
C LYS A 304 -9.28 1.83 21.36
N TYR A 305 -9.10 2.24 20.10
CA TYR A 305 -8.22 3.33 19.66
C TYR A 305 -6.73 3.17 20.00
N LYS A 306 -6.29 1.94 20.26
CA LYS A 306 -4.87 1.67 20.58
C LYS A 306 -4.04 1.44 19.33
N THR A 307 -4.56 0.64 18.39
CA THR A 307 -3.83 0.21 17.18
C THR A 307 -4.65 0.47 15.91
N PRO A 308 -4.01 0.46 14.73
CA PRO A 308 -4.71 0.38 13.45
C PRO A 308 -5.37 -0.99 13.27
N LEU A 309 -6.15 -1.17 12.20
CA LEU A 309 -6.84 -2.44 11.90
C LEU A 309 -5.84 -3.55 11.53
N ASN A 310 -4.81 -3.21 10.77
CA ASN A 310 -3.76 -4.13 10.37
C ASN A 310 -2.44 -3.67 10.99
N GLU A 311 -1.98 -4.42 11.97
CA GLU A 311 -0.73 -4.13 12.63
C GLU A 311 0.44 -4.64 11.80
N VAL A 312 1.29 -3.73 11.38
CA VAL A 312 2.58 -4.03 10.77
C VAL A 312 3.65 -3.63 11.77
N LYS A 313 4.41 -4.60 12.24
CA LYS A 313 5.36 -4.45 13.35
C LYS A 313 6.31 -3.27 13.15
N MET A 314 6.78 -3.06 11.91
CA MET A 314 7.66 -1.94 11.57
C MET A 314 7.02 -0.57 11.84
N LEU A 315 5.71 -0.41 11.57
CA LEU A 315 5.01 0.85 11.79
C LEU A 315 4.87 1.20 13.28
N GLY A 316 4.92 0.19 14.15
CA GLY A 316 4.97 0.37 15.61
C GLY A 316 6.26 1.01 16.12
N GLY A 317 7.34 0.98 15.33
CA GLY A 317 8.61 1.62 15.67
C GLY A 317 8.63 3.15 15.55
N ALA A 318 7.54 3.78 15.07
CA ALA A 318 7.43 5.22 15.03
C ALA A 318 6.36 5.72 16.01
N ASP A 319 6.71 6.70 16.84
CA ASP A 319 5.83 7.26 17.88
C ASP A 319 4.78 8.22 17.30
N ASN A 320 5.07 8.85 16.16
CA ASN A 320 4.21 9.87 15.56
C ASN A 320 3.78 9.54 14.14
N MET A 321 2.71 10.18 13.67
CA MET A 321 2.15 9.93 12.34
C MET A 321 3.09 10.26 11.18
N PRO A 322 3.86 11.35 11.17
CA PRO A 322 4.87 11.57 10.13
C PRO A 322 5.89 10.44 10.02
N GLY A 323 6.39 9.91 11.14
CA GLY A 323 7.28 8.76 11.16
C GLY A 323 6.62 7.50 10.59
N LYS A 324 5.38 7.23 10.96
CA LYS A 324 4.60 6.10 10.42
C LYS A 324 4.39 6.20 8.91
N TRP A 325 4.14 7.40 8.37
CA TRP A 325 4.09 7.62 6.93
C TRP A 325 5.41 7.32 6.22
N GLN A 326 6.55 7.73 6.83
CA GLN A 326 7.87 7.43 6.26
C GLN A 326 8.11 5.93 6.17
N LEU A 327 7.78 5.20 7.24
CA LEU A 327 7.91 3.74 7.27
C LEU A 327 6.96 3.05 6.28
N LEU A 328 5.72 3.53 6.14
CA LEU A 328 4.77 2.99 5.18
C LEU A 328 5.23 3.20 3.73
N ILE A 329 5.80 4.37 3.42
CA ILE A 329 6.40 4.63 2.10
C ILE A 329 7.61 3.73 1.87
N PHE A 330 8.45 3.53 2.88
CA PHE A 330 9.56 2.58 2.81
C PHE A 330 9.07 1.16 2.50
N LEU A 331 8.03 0.68 3.18
CA LEU A 331 7.40 -0.63 2.91
C LEU A 331 6.89 -0.71 1.48
N GLY A 332 6.25 0.35 0.98
CA GLY A 332 5.81 0.44 -0.41
C GLY A 332 6.96 0.32 -1.41
N GLN A 333 8.07 1.02 -1.19
CA GLN A 333 9.28 0.91 -2.02
C GLN A 333 9.84 -0.51 -2.05
N GLN A 334 9.90 -1.16 -0.89
CA GLN A 334 10.39 -2.54 -0.80
C GLN A 334 9.45 -3.51 -1.51
N THR A 335 8.14 -3.31 -1.41
CA THR A 335 7.16 -4.13 -2.14
C THR A 335 7.33 -4.01 -3.66
N ILE A 336 7.57 -2.81 -4.18
CA ILE A 336 7.84 -2.60 -5.62
C ILE A 336 9.06 -3.40 -6.05
N VAL A 337 10.17 -3.31 -5.32
CA VAL A 337 11.39 -4.07 -5.62
C VAL A 337 11.15 -5.58 -5.60
N GLN A 338 10.35 -6.06 -4.64
CA GLN A 338 10.00 -7.47 -4.56
C GLN A 338 9.16 -7.94 -5.75
N LEU A 339 8.15 -7.16 -6.14
CA LEU A 339 7.30 -7.48 -7.29
C LEU A 339 8.08 -7.47 -8.60
N GLU A 340 9.00 -6.52 -8.79
CA GLU A 340 9.89 -6.48 -9.96
C GLU A 340 10.78 -7.73 -10.05
N LYS A 341 11.31 -8.21 -8.93
CA LYS A 341 12.10 -9.45 -8.88
C LYS A 341 11.26 -10.68 -9.28
N GLN A 342 10.06 -10.81 -8.72
CA GLN A 342 9.15 -11.92 -9.04
C GLN A 342 8.77 -11.94 -10.54
N THR A 343 8.54 -10.76 -11.12
CA THR A 343 8.24 -10.65 -12.55
C THR A 343 9.45 -11.05 -13.41
N ALA A 344 10.65 -10.65 -13.02
CA ALA A 344 11.88 -11.03 -13.71
C ALA A 344 12.16 -12.54 -13.63
N GLU A 345 11.91 -13.17 -12.48
CA GLU A 345 12.07 -14.61 -12.30
C GLU A 345 11.05 -15.40 -13.12
N SER A 346 9.78 -14.96 -13.17
CA SER A 346 8.74 -15.63 -13.98
C SER A 346 8.98 -15.52 -15.48
N SER A 347 9.61 -14.45 -15.96
CA SER A 347 9.97 -14.27 -17.39
C SER A 347 11.21 -15.08 -17.82
N ILE A 348 11.98 -15.60 -16.89
CA ILE A 348 13.14 -16.47 -17.17
C ILE A 348 12.71 -17.95 -17.23
N CYS A 349 11.60 -18.29 -16.58
CA CYS A 349 11.06 -19.66 -16.55
C CYS A 349 9.99 -19.94 -17.62
N SER A 350 9.59 -18.93 -18.39
CA SER A 350 8.70 -19.03 -19.56
C SER A 350 9.53 -19.03 -20.84
#